data_4cb313a945c7e30d3647d94f3c962a00
#
_entry.id   4cb313a945c7e30d3647d94f3c962a00
#
_cell.length_a   1.000
_cell.length_b   1.000
_cell.length_c   1.000
_cell.angle_alpha   90.00
_cell.angle_beta   90.00
_cell.angle_gamma   90.00
#
_symmetry.space_group_name_H-M   'P 1'
#
loop_
_entity.id
_entity.type
_entity.pdbx_description
1 polymer ?
#
loop_
_entity_poly.entity_id
_entity_poly.type
_entity_poly.pdbx_seq_one_letter_code
_entity_poly.pdbx_strand_id
1 'polypeptide(L)'
;MHFKTGLQSKYKINKISEIATDQLSEFYKRVFKNRYKTLTKHWKWWYRSGYLDYEPIVLISNNQVIGQAGLIPTKIQIEKKILPAIWFVDFAVLP
;
A
#
# COMPACT_ATOMS: atom_id res chain seq x y z
N MET A 1 -18.94 8.14 6.83
CA MET A 1 -18.52 8.23 8.23
C MET A 1 -17.70 9.47 8.47
N HIS A 2 -17.89 10.08 9.59
CA HIS A 2 -17.31 11.37 9.85
C HIS A 2 -16.55 11.38 11.18
N PHE A 3 -15.25 11.62 11.12
CA PHE A 3 -14.42 11.71 12.31
C PHE A 3 -14.15 13.15 12.65
N LYS A 4 -14.41 13.54 13.88
CA LYS A 4 -14.19 14.90 14.33
C LYS A 4 -13.08 15.00 15.35
N THR A 5 -12.16 14.12 15.32
CA THR A 5 -11.12 14.10 16.33
C THR A 5 -9.80 14.56 15.73
N GLY A 6 -8.87 14.89 16.58
CA GLY A 6 -7.51 15.15 16.16
C GLY A 6 -6.84 13.95 15.48
N LEU A 7 -7.42 12.76 15.63
CA LEU A 7 -6.90 11.58 14.94
C LEU A 7 -6.94 11.74 13.44
N GLN A 8 -7.98 12.38 12.93
CA GLN A 8 -8.13 12.59 11.51
C GLN A 8 -7.00 13.42 10.92
N SER A 9 -6.51 14.42 11.67
CA SER A 9 -5.40 15.25 11.22
C SER A 9 -4.04 14.63 11.49
N LYS A 10 -3.97 13.60 12.37
CA LYS A 10 -2.71 12.91 12.66
C LYS A 10 -2.35 11.87 11.62
N TYR A 11 -3.33 11.34 10.91
CA TYR A 11 -3.14 10.22 10.00
C TYR A 11 -3.62 10.58 8.62
N LYS A 12 -2.85 10.17 7.62
CA LYS A 12 -3.22 10.35 6.22
C LYS A 12 -3.09 9.05 5.49
N ILE A 13 -3.96 8.84 4.51
CA ILE A 13 -3.84 7.72 3.59
C ILE A 13 -3.41 8.29 2.24
N ASN A 14 -2.32 7.79 1.73
CA ASN A 14 -1.79 8.20 0.43
C ASN A 14 -1.55 6.99 -0.45
N LYS A 15 -1.49 7.22 -1.75
CA LYS A 15 -1.02 6.21 -2.68
C LYS A 15 0.49 6.10 -2.54
N ILE A 16 1.01 4.90 -2.79
CA ILE A 16 2.44 4.65 -2.65
C ILE A 16 3.27 5.55 -3.56
N SER A 17 2.75 5.88 -4.74
CA SER A 17 3.45 6.74 -5.70
C SER A 17 3.62 8.18 -5.21
N GLU A 18 2.87 8.58 -4.20
CA GLU A 18 2.94 9.92 -3.63
C GLU A 18 4.01 10.04 -2.54
N ILE A 19 4.70 8.94 -2.23
CA ILE A 19 5.63 8.86 -1.11
C ILE A 19 7.06 8.89 -1.64
N ALA A 20 7.93 9.66 -0.99
CA ALA A 20 9.34 9.69 -1.34
C ALA A 20 9.98 8.31 -1.14
N THR A 21 10.88 7.95 -2.03
CA THR A 21 11.49 6.63 -2.03
C THR A 21 12.23 6.33 -0.72
N ASP A 22 12.89 7.32 -0.14
CA ASP A 22 13.63 7.11 1.11
C ASP A 22 12.68 6.84 2.28
N GLN A 23 11.54 7.50 2.33
CA GLN A 23 10.54 7.25 3.36
C GLN A 23 9.95 5.85 3.22
N LEU A 24 9.68 5.44 2.01
CA LEU A 24 9.16 4.09 1.75
C LEU A 24 10.20 3.04 2.12
N SER A 25 11.45 3.27 1.77
CA SER A 25 12.55 2.37 2.10
C SER A 25 12.69 2.17 3.61
N GLU A 26 12.60 3.26 4.37
CA GLU A 26 12.68 3.18 5.83
C GLU A 26 11.57 2.30 6.41
N PHE A 27 10.36 2.47 5.93
CA PHE A 27 9.23 1.64 6.35
C PHE A 27 9.45 0.18 5.99
N TYR A 28 9.80 -0.09 4.72
CA TYR A 28 9.99 -1.46 4.26
C TYR A 28 11.14 -2.16 4.96
N LYS A 29 12.19 -1.43 5.29
CA LYS A 29 13.31 -1.99 6.03
C LYS A 29 12.88 -2.51 7.39
N ARG A 30 11.90 -1.87 8.02
CA ARG A 30 11.41 -2.24 9.33
C ARG A 30 10.41 -3.40 9.29
N VAL A 31 9.57 -3.46 8.26
CA VAL A 31 8.49 -4.45 8.21
C VAL A 31 8.77 -5.61 7.26
N PHE A 32 9.61 -5.42 6.26
CA PHE A 32 9.92 -6.46 5.27
C PHE A 32 11.42 -6.61 5.12
N LYS A 33 12.08 -7.01 6.20
CA LYS A 33 13.54 -7.01 6.30
C LYS A 33 14.26 -7.70 5.14
N ASN A 34 13.70 -8.81 4.65
CA ASN A 34 14.34 -9.58 3.58
C ASN A 34 13.98 -9.11 2.19
N ARG A 35 12.98 -8.26 2.05
CA ARG A 35 12.46 -7.82 0.76
C ARG A 35 12.50 -6.32 0.55
N TYR A 36 13.01 -5.57 1.51
CA TYR A 36 12.82 -4.11 1.45
C TYR A 36 13.47 -3.47 0.23
N LYS A 37 14.62 -3.96 -0.19
CA LYS A 37 15.29 -3.41 -1.37
C LYS A 37 14.48 -3.65 -2.64
N THR A 38 13.99 -4.86 -2.79
CA THR A 38 13.18 -5.23 -3.95
C THR A 38 11.87 -4.45 -3.97
N LEU A 39 11.18 -4.38 -2.84
CA LEU A 39 9.91 -3.67 -2.76
C LEU A 39 10.09 -2.18 -2.98
N THR A 40 11.12 -1.57 -2.39
CA THR A 40 11.35 -0.14 -2.57
C THR A 40 11.59 0.21 -4.04
N LYS A 41 12.36 -0.60 -4.73
CA LYS A 41 12.73 -0.34 -6.10
C LYS A 41 11.68 -0.78 -7.10
N HIS A 42 10.98 -1.88 -6.81
CA HIS A 42 10.12 -2.55 -7.77
C HIS A 42 8.69 -2.76 -7.31
N TRP A 43 8.19 -1.92 -6.38
CA TRP A 43 6.83 -2.10 -5.88
C TRP A 43 5.79 -2.08 -7.01
N LYS A 44 6.01 -1.27 -8.03
CA LYS A 44 5.07 -1.16 -9.14
C LYS A 44 4.92 -2.49 -9.87
N TRP A 45 6.03 -3.17 -10.07
CA TRP A 45 6.02 -4.50 -10.68
C TRP A 45 5.47 -5.55 -9.73
N TRP A 46 5.93 -5.50 -8.47
CA TRP A 46 5.55 -6.48 -7.46
C TRP A 46 4.04 -6.52 -7.24
N TYR A 47 3.41 -5.36 -7.16
CA TYR A 47 1.98 -5.25 -6.92
C TYR A 47 1.18 -5.05 -8.20
N ARG A 48 1.80 -5.14 -9.35
CA ARG A 48 1.14 -4.99 -10.66
C ARG A 48 0.36 -3.68 -10.78
N SER A 49 0.90 -2.63 -10.22
CA SER A 49 0.18 -1.36 -10.11
C SER A 49 -0.05 -0.66 -11.43
N GLY A 50 0.75 -0.96 -12.45
CA GLY A 50 0.53 -0.40 -13.78
C GLY A 50 -0.57 -1.06 -14.58
N TYR A 51 -1.21 -2.09 -14.03
CA TYR A 51 -2.14 -2.92 -14.79
C TYR A 51 -3.55 -2.34 -14.86
N LEU A 52 -4.09 -1.89 -13.72
CA LEU A 52 -5.47 -1.38 -13.66
C LEU A 52 -5.56 -0.09 -12.84
N ASP A 53 -4.54 0.74 -12.85
CA ASP A 53 -4.49 2.00 -12.08
C ASP A 53 -4.68 1.82 -10.59
N TYR A 54 -4.53 0.63 -10.07
CA TYR A 54 -4.51 0.39 -8.64
C TYR A 54 -3.08 0.35 -8.15
N GLU A 55 -2.86 0.90 -6.99
CA GLU A 55 -1.55 0.80 -6.35
C GLU A 55 -1.72 0.67 -4.86
N PRO A 56 -0.70 0.15 -4.16
CA PRO A 56 -0.75 0.07 -2.71
C PRO A 56 -1.04 1.41 -2.07
N ILE A 57 -1.68 1.36 -0.92
CA ILE A 57 -1.92 2.55 -0.11
C ILE A 57 -1.06 2.48 1.14
N VAL A 58 -0.68 3.65 1.63
CA VAL A 58 0.14 3.77 2.83
C VAL A 58 -0.54 4.66 3.84
N LEU A 59 -0.29 4.38 5.10
CA LEU A 59 -0.75 5.19 6.22
C LEU A 59 0.42 6.01 6.73
N ILE A 60 0.21 7.31 6.87
CA ILE A 60 1.25 8.25 7.27
C ILE A 60 0.84 8.93 8.57
N SER A 61 1.79 9.04 9.48
CA SER A 61 1.64 9.80 10.71
C SER A 61 2.93 10.54 10.98
N ASN A 62 2.84 11.83 11.29
CA ASN A 62 4.00 12.67 11.56
C ASN A 62 5.04 12.63 10.42
N ASN A 63 4.56 12.69 9.18
CA ASN A 63 5.38 12.63 7.97
C ASN A 63 6.19 11.35 7.83
N GLN A 64 5.74 10.27 8.46
CA GLN A 64 6.40 8.98 8.41
C GLN A 64 5.41 7.91 7.97
N VAL A 65 5.84 7.02 7.08
CA VAL A 65 5.02 5.88 6.70
C VAL A 65 5.00 4.88 7.85
N ILE A 66 3.82 4.55 8.33
CA ILE A 66 3.65 3.64 9.46
C ILE A 66 2.83 2.40 9.11
N GLY A 67 2.23 2.36 7.94
CA GLY A 67 1.46 1.20 7.54
C GLY A 67 1.29 1.14 6.04
N GLN A 68 0.92 -0.04 5.56
CA GLN A 68 0.69 -0.28 4.15
C GLN A 68 -0.34 -1.38 3.95
N ALA A 69 -1.11 -1.27 2.88
CA ALA A 69 -1.86 -2.38 2.32
C ALA A 69 -1.46 -2.53 0.86
N GLY A 70 -0.87 -3.66 0.51
CA GLY A 70 -0.58 -3.98 -0.88
C GLY A 70 -1.86 -4.37 -1.59
N LEU A 71 -2.05 -3.86 -2.79
CA LEU A 71 -3.22 -4.13 -3.60
C LEU A 71 -2.76 -4.70 -4.94
N ILE A 72 -3.18 -5.91 -5.25
CA ILE A 72 -2.87 -6.54 -6.53
C ILE A 72 -4.16 -6.69 -7.32
N PRO A 73 -4.30 -5.97 -8.44
CA PRO A 73 -5.49 -6.13 -9.27
C PRO A 73 -5.51 -7.51 -9.91
N THR A 74 -6.68 -8.10 -9.97
CA THR A 74 -6.88 -9.43 -10.53
C THR A 74 -8.30 -9.53 -11.08
N LYS A 75 -8.67 -10.71 -11.53
CA LYS A 75 -10.02 -11.00 -11.97
C LYS A 75 -10.47 -12.30 -11.34
N ILE A 76 -11.76 -12.38 -11.04
CA ILE A 76 -12.35 -13.62 -10.54
C ILE A 76 -13.48 -14.02 -11.48
N GLN A 77 -13.69 -15.32 -11.58
CA GLN A 77 -14.80 -15.87 -12.34
C GLN A 77 -15.83 -16.42 -11.38
N ILE A 78 -17.05 -15.93 -11.50
CA ILE A 78 -18.19 -16.43 -10.74
C ILE A 78 -19.22 -16.87 -11.77
N GLU A 79 -19.48 -18.18 -11.82
CA GLU A 79 -20.30 -18.78 -12.85
C GLU A 79 -19.69 -18.44 -14.22
N LYS A 80 -20.41 -17.70 -15.06
CA LYS A 80 -19.94 -17.33 -16.40
C LYS A 80 -19.50 -15.88 -16.47
N LYS A 81 -19.40 -15.19 -15.33
CA LYS A 81 -19.02 -13.79 -15.31
C LYS A 81 -17.61 -13.63 -14.80
N ILE A 82 -16.86 -12.74 -15.45
CA ILE A 82 -15.52 -12.35 -15.01
C ILE A 82 -15.63 -10.96 -14.42
N LEU A 83 -15.21 -10.84 -13.16
CA LEU A 83 -15.32 -9.60 -12.42
C LEU A 83 -13.93 -9.11 -12.00
N PRO A 84 -13.73 -7.78 -12.01
CA PRO A 84 -12.48 -7.25 -11.42
C PRO A 84 -12.47 -7.50 -9.93
N ALA A 85 -11.28 -7.74 -9.39
CA ALA A 85 -11.10 -8.00 -7.98
C ALA A 85 -9.72 -7.49 -7.56
N ILE A 86 -9.52 -7.36 -6.27
CA ILE A 86 -8.25 -6.90 -5.71
C ILE A 86 -7.85 -7.84 -4.59
N TRP A 87 -6.60 -8.31 -4.64
CA TRP A 87 -6.01 -9.02 -3.52
C TRP A 87 -5.40 -8.02 -2.55
N PHE A 88 -5.71 -8.18 -1.27
CA PHE A 88 -5.00 -7.47 -0.20
C PHE A 88 -3.82 -8.33 0.22
N VAL A 89 -2.63 -7.79 0.08
CA VAL A 89 -1.40 -8.53 0.40
C VAL A 89 -0.46 -7.61 1.18
N ASP A 90 0.52 -8.21 1.84
CA ASP A 90 1.58 -7.46 2.53
C ASP A 90 1.02 -6.34 3.43
N PHE A 91 -0.03 -6.65 4.15
CA PHE A 91 -0.60 -5.72 5.10
C PHE A 91 0.32 -5.63 6.32
N ALA A 92 0.81 -4.44 6.60
CA ALA A 92 1.75 -4.24 7.70
C ALA A 92 1.54 -2.87 8.34
N VAL A 93 1.68 -2.83 9.66
CA VAL A 93 1.59 -1.59 10.44
C VAL A 93 2.70 -1.63 11.47
N LEU A 94 3.39 -0.51 11.66
CA LEU A 94 4.40 -0.40 12.70
C LEU A 94 3.74 -0.46 14.07
N PRO A 95 4.38 -1.14 15.05
CA PRO A 95 3.83 -1.23 16.40
C PRO A 95 3.82 0.11 17.11
#